data_e86565b4cd010817525c2cadf99f6a30
#
_entry.id   e86565b4cd010817525c2cadf99f6a30
#
_cell.length_a   1.000
_cell.length_b   1.000
_cell.length_c   1.000
_cell.angle_alpha   90.00
_cell.angle_beta   90.00
_cell.angle_gamma   90.00
#
_symmetry.space_group_name_H-M   'P 1'
#
loop_
_entity.id
_entity.type
_entity.pdbx_description
1 polymer ?
#
loop_
_entity_poly.entity_id
_entity_poly.type
_entity_poly.pdbx_seq_one_letter_code
_entity_poly.pdbx_strand_id
1 'polypeptide(L)'
;LRRQRQMCIRDRYKEISDNPLLQILRDEKSIRLPGGIYHELQVRMTYNSNHIEGSKLSEDQTRLIFETNTVDVGEGIPVDDIIETVNHFRAIDYVIDIAEEPLSENIIKELHRILKQSTRDASLSWFAVGNYKKRANVVGGRETAKPREVSPKMKELLLGYASLSSVDINDIIRFHYEFERIHPFQDGNGRVGRLIALKECLRFSIVPFIIADAKKMFYYRGLSEWKNEKGYLTDTCLDGQDTFRKLMSMFDIEI
;
A
#
# COMPACT_ATOMS: atom_id res chain seq x y z
N LEU A 1 21.03 28.07 0.59
CA LEU A 1 20.15 27.69 1.70
C LEU A 1 19.44 26.33 1.49
N ARG A 2 18.87 26.04 0.30
CA ARG A 2 18.24 24.73 -0.01
C ARG A 2 19.24 23.57 -0.01
N ARG A 3 20.42 23.74 -0.66
CA ARG A 3 21.50 22.74 -0.65
C ARG A 3 22.09 22.50 0.75
N GLN A 4 22.20 23.55 1.58
CA GLN A 4 22.69 23.42 2.95
C GLN A 4 21.69 22.69 3.87
N ARG A 5 20.36 22.89 3.70
CA ARG A 5 19.36 22.14 4.45
C ARG A 5 19.33 20.65 4.06
N GLN A 6 19.47 20.32 2.78
CA GLN A 6 19.59 18.92 2.33
C GLN A 6 20.89 18.28 2.88
N MET A 7 21.99 19.00 2.91
CA MET A 7 23.26 18.51 3.47
C MET A 7 23.18 18.27 4.98
N CYS A 8 22.54 19.16 5.74
CA CYS A 8 22.36 18.99 7.20
C CYS A 8 21.40 17.84 7.56
N ILE A 9 20.45 17.53 6.70
CA ILE A 9 19.58 16.35 6.85
C ILE A 9 20.39 15.09 6.58
N ARG A 10 21.16 15.04 5.48
CA ARG A 10 22.01 13.93 5.09
C ARG A 10 23.05 13.53 6.16
N ASP A 11 23.71 14.50 6.80
CA ASP A 11 24.74 14.21 7.80
C ASP A 11 24.18 13.63 9.10
N ARG A 12 22.90 13.85 9.37
CA ARG A 12 22.20 13.32 10.56
C ARG A 12 21.84 11.84 10.42
N TYR A 13 21.67 11.33 9.19
CA TYR A 13 21.28 9.94 8.95
C TYR A 13 22.43 8.92 9.08
N LYS A 14 23.67 9.36 9.16
CA LYS A 14 24.83 8.45 9.24
C LYS A 14 25.00 7.76 10.59
N GLU A 15 24.23 8.12 11.62
CA GLU A 15 24.55 7.69 12.98
C GLU A 15 23.49 6.87 13.74
N ILE A 16 22.19 6.75 13.35
CA ILE A 16 21.20 6.38 14.39
C ILE A 16 20.07 5.41 13.97
N SER A 17 19.93 4.91 12.78
CA SER A 17 18.73 4.11 12.48
C SER A 17 19.01 2.76 11.84
N ASP A 18 18.51 1.68 12.44
CA ASP A 18 18.43 0.34 11.83
C ASP A 18 17.50 0.32 10.61
N ASN A 19 16.76 1.42 10.33
CA ASN A 19 15.87 1.58 9.19
C ASN A 19 15.97 3.00 8.60
N PRO A 20 17.00 3.27 7.79
CA PRO A 20 17.25 4.61 7.24
C PRO A 20 16.13 5.09 6.33
N LEU A 21 15.49 4.22 5.53
CA LEU A 21 14.37 4.61 4.68
C LEU A 21 13.19 5.13 5.50
N LEU A 22 12.76 4.42 6.54
CA LEU A 22 11.65 4.83 7.39
C LEU A 22 11.92 6.18 8.06
N GLN A 23 13.14 6.39 8.53
CA GLN A 23 13.53 7.66 9.16
C GLN A 23 13.44 8.82 8.16
N ILE A 24 13.98 8.64 6.95
CA ILE A 24 13.91 9.66 5.89
C ILE A 24 12.45 9.96 5.53
N LEU A 25 11.61 8.92 5.37
CA LEU A 25 10.19 9.10 5.07
C LEU A 25 9.48 9.93 6.17
N ARG A 26 9.77 9.68 7.45
CA ARG A 26 9.20 10.43 8.58
C ARG A 26 9.67 11.88 8.59
N ASP A 27 10.94 12.13 8.35
CA ASP A 27 11.50 13.48 8.35
C ASP A 27 10.95 14.30 7.19
N GLU A 28 10.95 13.76 5.97
CA GLU A 28 10.40 14.43 4.78
C GLU A 28 8.88 14.67 4.92
N LYS A 29 8.14 13.70 5.46
CA LYS A 29 6.72 13.85 5.78
C LYS A 29 6.49 15.00 6.76
N SER A 30 7.28 15.09 7.83
CA SER A 30 7.11 16.10 8.89
C SER A 30 7.22 17.53 8.38
N ILE A 31 8.04 17.77 7.36
CA ILE A 31 8.25 19.10 6.74
C ILE A 31 7.57 19.23 5.37
N ARG A 32 6.85 18.19 4.92
CA ARG A 32 6.22 18.12 3.60
C ARG A 32 7.21 18.49 2.48
N LEU A 33 8.38 17.84 2.49
CA LEU A 33 9.44 18.13 1.53
C LEU A 33 8.98 17.82 0.10
N PRO A 34 8.91 18.80 -0.81
CA PRO A 34 8.56 18.54 -2.19
C PRO A 34 9.73 17.87 -2.93
N GLY A 35 9.43 16.90 -3.79
CA GLY A 35 10.42 16.24 -4.64
C GLY A 35 11.41 15.33 -3.90
N GLY A 36 11.10 14.91 -2.67
CA GLY A 36 11.84 13.88 -1.93
C GLY A 36 11.29 12.48 -2.17
N ILE A 37 11.89 11.46 -1.51
CA ILE A 37 11.44 10.07 -1.66
C ILE A 37 10.03 9.85 -1.07
N TYR A 38 9.68 10.57 0.02
CA TYR A 38 8.32 10.55 0.56
C TYR A 38 7.30 11.04 -0.48
N HIS A 39 7.59 12.15 -1.17
CA HIS A 39 6.74 12.68 -2.22
C HIS A 39 6.56 11.67 -3.36
N GLU A 40 7.65 11.09 -3.85
CA GLU A 40 7.60 10.11 -4.94
C GLU A 40 6.90 8.81 -4.51
N LEU A 41 7.10 8.34 -3.27
CA LEU A 41 6.35 7.22 -2.71
C LEU A 41 4.84 7.49 -2.71
N GLN A 42 4.43 8.66 -2.21
CA GLN A 42 3.03 9.07 -2.14
C GLN A 42 2.38 9.04 -3.53
N VAL A 43 2.99 9.70 -4.50
CA VAL A 43 2.42 9.81 -5.86
C VAL A 43 2.40 8.45 -6.55
N ARG A 44 3.54 7.77 -6.63
CA ARG A 44 3.68 6.53 -7.42
C ARG A 44 2.87 5.39 -6.84
N MET A 45 2.90 5.22 -5.51
CA MET A 45 2.13 4.13 -4.88
C MET A 45 0.63 4.39 -5.01
N THR A 46 0.18 5.62 -4.79
CA THR A 46 -1.23 5.97 -4.89
C THR A 46 -1.74 5.81 -6.31
N TYR A 47 -1.03 6.37 -7.31
CA TYR A 47 -1.41 6.21 -8.70
C TYR A 47 -1.52 4.73 -9.09
N ASN A 48 -0.43 3.98 -8.96
CA ASN A 48 -0.41 2.58 -9.41
C ASN A 48 -1.43 1.72 -8.66
N SER A 49 -1.54 1.89 -7.33
CA SER A 49 -2.46 1.11 -6.52
C SER A 49 -3.93 1.36 -6.87
N ASN A 50 -4.32 2.62 -7.11
CA ASN A 50 -5.68 2.96 -7.51
C ASN A 50 -5.96 2.58 -8.97
N HIS A 51 -5.00 2.76 -9.88
CA HIS A 51 -5.16 2.45 -11.30
C HIS A 51 -5.30 0.94 -11.56
N ILE A 52 -4.61 0.10 -10.78
CA ILE A 52 -4.83 -1.36 -10.75
C ILE A 52 -6.30 -1.68 -10.42
N GLU A 53 -6.93 -0.94 -9.53
CA GLU A 53 -8.35 -1.14 -9.15
C GLU A 53 -9.34 -0.42 -10.09
N GLY A 54 -8.85 0.29 -11.10
CA GLY A 54 -9.68 0.87 -12.16
C GLY A 54 -9.93 2.37 -12.05
N SER A 55 -9.22 3.08 -11.17
CA SER A 55 -9.25 4.55 -11.16
C SER A 55 -8.85 5.12 -12.52
N LYS A 56 -9.51 6.20 -12.91
CA LYS A 56 -9.27 6.89 -14.18
C LYS A 56 -8.31 8.08 -14.07
N LEU A 57 -7.84 8.40 -12.86
CA LEU A 57 -6.88 9.47 -12.65
C LEU A 57 -5.51 9.08 -13.23
N SER A 58 -4.89 9.98 -13.99
CA SER A 58 -3.51 9.81 -14.44
C SER A 58 -2.50 10.02 -13.30
N GLU A 59 -1.24 9.67 -13.54
CA GLU A 59 -0.17 9.95 -12.58
C GLU A 59 0.01 11.45 -12.37
N ASP A 60 -0.06 12.26 -13.43
CA ASP A 60 0.04 13.73 -13.33
C ASP A 60 -1.12 14.32 -12.53
N GLN A 61 -2.34 13.82 -12.71
CA GLN A 61 -3.49 14.24 -11.91
C GLN A 61 -3.35 13.82 -10.44
N THR A 62 -2.85 12.62 -10.19
CA THR A 62 -2.54 12.13 -8.84
C THR A 62 -1.49 13.01 -8.17
N ARG A 63 -0.42 13.37 -8.90
CA ARG A 63 0.63 14.29 -8.45
C ARG A 63 0.08 15.67 -8.14
N LEU A 64 -0.74 16.23 -9.04
CA LEU A 64 -1.36 17.54 -8.85
C LEU A 64 -2.24 17.59 -7.60
N ILE A 65 -3.03 16.53 -7.34
CA ILE A 65 -3.84 16.43 -6.11
C ILE A 65 -2.92 16.44 -4.87
N PHE A 66 -1.83 15.68 -4.88
CA PHE A 66 -0.90 15.62 -3.77
C PHE A 66 -0.21 16.95 -3.49
N GLU A 67 0.28 17.61 -4.53
CA GLU A 67 1.08 18.83 -4.43
C GLU A 67 0.25 20.08 -4.10
N THR A 68 -0.94 20.17 -4.67
CA THR A 68 -1.71 21.41 -4.68
C THR A 68 -3.09 21.30 -4.03
N ASN A 69 -3.54 20.10 -3.74
CA ASN A 69 -4.92 19.79 -3.30
C ASN A 69 -5.97 20.27 -4.33
N THR A 70 -5.59 20.33 -5.59
CA THR A 70 -6.47 20.63 -6.73
C THR A 70 -6.41 19.50 -7.75
N VAL A 71 -7.38 19.44 -8.64
CA VAL A 71 -7.39 18.48 -9.73
C VAL A 71 -7.97 19.15 -10.98
N ASP A 72 -7.29 18.98 -12.10
CA ASP A 72 -7.86 19.28 -13.41
C ASP A 72 -8.54 18.00 -13.91
N VAL A 73 -9.85 17.95 -13.76
CA VAL A 73 -10.66 16.79 -14.16
C VAL A 73 -11.21 17.04 -15.57
N GLY A 74 -10.77 16.21 -16.51
CA GLY A 74 -11.49 16.03 -17.76
C GLY A 74 -12.88 15.41 -17.51
N GLU A 75 -13.69 15.32 -18.56
CA GLU A 75 -15.02 14.68 -18.47
C GLU A 75 -14.91 13.19 -18.05
N GLY A 76 -15.79 12.76 -17.16
CA GLY A 76 -16.00 11.35 -16.81
C GLY A 76 -15.06 10.76 -15.77
N ILE A 77 -14.36 11.59 -14.97
CA ILE A 77 -13.64 11.10 -13.77
C ILE A 77 -14.64 10.98 -12.61
N PRO A 78 -14.82 9.78 -12.03
CA PRO A 78 -15.66 9.59 -10.86
C PRO A 78 -15.16 10.39 -9.66
N VAL A 79 -16.06 11.00 -8.90
CA VAL A 79 -15.71 11.73 -7.66
C VAL A 79 -15.03 10.79 -6.66
N ASP A 80 -15.46 9.53 -6.60
CA ASP A 80 -14.85 8.54 -5.70
C ASP A 80 -13.38 8.27 -6.03
N ASP A 81 -12.95 8.36 -7.29
CA ASP A 81 -11.53 8.22 -7.66
C ASP A 81 -10.68 9.31 -7.00
N ILE A 82 -11.21 10.54 -6.92
CA ILE A 82 -10.53 11.67 -6.25
C ILE A 82 -10.50 11.44 -4.74
N ILE A 83 -11.64 11.07 -4.15
CA ILE A 83 -11.75 10.80 -2.71
C ILE A 83 -10.82 9.67 -2.30
N GLU A 84 -10.83 8.55 -3.03
CA GLU A 84 -9.99 7.40 -2.74
C GLU A 84 -8.50 7.70 -2.95
N THR A 85 -8.15 8.59 -3.89
CA THR A 85 -6.77 9.07 -4.07
C THR A 85 -6.29 9.86 -2.85
N VAL A 86 -7.08 10.84 -2.39
CA VAL A 86 -6.77 11.60 -1.17
C VAL A 86 -6.71 10.69 0.06
N ASN A 87 -7.61 9.73 0.16
CA ASN A 87 -7.63 8.76 1.25
C ASN A 87 -6.42 7.82 1.19
N HIS A 88 -5.94 7.46 0.00
CA HIS A 88 -4.76 6.61 -0.15
C HIS A 88 -3.49 7.33 0.33
N PHE A 89 -3.34 8.63 0.06
CA PHE A 89 -2.25 9.44 0.65
C PHE A 89 -2.29 9.41 2.18
N ARG A 90 -3.47 9.60 2.78
CA ARG A 90 -3.66 9.51 4.25
C ARG A 90 -3.34 8.12 4.78
N ALA A 91 -3.66 7.06 4.02
CA ALA A 91 -3.35 5.70 4.41
C ALA A 91 -1.83 5.42 4.37
N ILE A 92 -1.09 5.97 3.40
CA ILE A 92 0.38 5.89 3.37
C ILE A 92 0.96 6.66 4.56
N ASP A 93 0.45 7.86 4.88
CA ASP A 93 0.87 8.61 6.07
C ASP A 93 0.68 7.80 7.34
N TYR A 94 -0.47 7.18 7.49
CA TYR A 94 -0.76 6.30 8.62
C TYR A 94 0.21 5.10 8.67
N VAL A 95 0.49 4.46 7.54
CA VAL A 95 1.48 3.36 7.44
C VAL A 95 2.85 3.81 7.94
N ILE A 96 3.34 4.98 7.52
CA ILE A 96 4.65 5.51 7.94
C ILE A 96 4.69 5.74 9.47
N ASP A 97 3.59 6.28 10.03
CA ASP A 97 3.51 6.57 11.46
C ASP A 97 3.57 5.30 12.31
N ILE A 98 2.85 4.25 11.89
CA ILE A 98 2.72 3.01 12.65
C ILE A 98 3.62 1.88 12.14
N ALA A 99 4.62 2.18 11.28
CA ALA A 99 5.39 1.16 10.57
C ALA A 99 5.97 0.08 11.49
N GLU A 100 6.47 0.46 12.67
CA GLU A 100 7.12 -0.45 13.64
C GLU A 100 6.13 -1.25 14.49
N GLU A 101 4.84 -0.87 14.52
CA GLU A 101 3.84 -1.59 15.29
C GLU A 101 3.60 -3.01 14.72
N PRO A 102 3.39 -4.02 15.58
CA PRO A 102 2.98 -5.35 15.12
C PRO A 102 1.68 -5.30 14.32
N LEU A 103 1.67 -6.00 13.16
CA LEU A 103 0.47 -6.07 12.34
C LEU A 103 -0.69 -6.70 13.13
N SER A 104 -1.83 -6.04 13.11
CA SER A 104 -3.02 -6.44 13.87
C SER A 104 -4.29 -6.26 13.05
N GLU A 105 -5.35 -6.94 13.49
CA GLU A 105 -6.70 -6.78 12.90
C GLU A 105 -7.17 -5.32 12.94
N ASN A 106 -6.85 -4.59 14.00
CA ASN A 106 -7.22 -3.18 14.14
C ASN A 106 -6.52 -2.31 13.10
N ILE A 107 -5.22 -2.51 12.87
CA ILE A 107 -4.47 -1.80 11.83
C ILE A 107 -5.07 -2.06 10.44
N ILE A 108 -5.38 -3.31 10.13
CA ILE A 108 -5.98 -3.70 8.85
C ILE A 108 -7.34 -3.03 8.64
N LYS A 109 -8.18 -3.03 9.67
CA LYS A 109 -9.50 -2.38 9.65
C LYS A 109 -9.39 -0.87 9.55
N GLU A 110 -8.41 -0.27 10.22
CA GLU A 110 -8.17 1.17 10.16
C GLU A 110 -7.68 1.61 8.76
N LEU A 111 -6.78 0.86 8.13
CA LEU A 111 -6.38 1.11 6.74
C LEU A 111 -7.60 1.10 5.79
N HIS A 112 -8.48 0.12 5.93
CA HIS A 112 -9.72 0.09 5.15
C HIS A 112 -10.64 1.27 5.48
N ARG A 113 -10.74 1.65 6.76
CA ARG A 113 -11.55 2.81 7.18
C ARG A 113 -11.04 4.10 6.55
N ILE A 114 -9.72 4.34 6.62
CA ILE A 114 -9.09 5.52 6.02
C ILE A 114 -9.34 5.54 4.51
N LEU A 115 -9.13 4.41 3.83
CA LEU A 115 -9.25 4.30 2.38
C LEU A 115 -10.66 4.57 1.87
N LYS A 116 -11.68 4.04 2.55
CA LYS A 116 -13.08 4.05 2.06
C LYS A 116 -13.98 5.12 2.70
N GLN A 117 -13.45 5.92 3.65
CA GLN A 117 -14.25 6.99 4.25
C GLN A 117 -14.68 8.03 3.21
N SER A 118 -15.88 8.56 3.36
CA SER A 118 -16.46 9.60 2.51
C SER A 118 -16.69 9.22 1.04
N THR A 119 -16.46 7.97 0.65
CA THR A 119 -16.84 7.47 -0.69
C THR A 119 -18.36 7.25 -0.76
N ARG A 120 -18.91 7.15 -1.96
CA ARG A 120 -20.31 6.80 -2.18
C ARG A 120 -20.69 5.52 -1.45
N ASP A 121 -19.84 4.50 -1.51
CA ASP A 121 -20.08 3.20 -0.88
C ASP A 121 -20.15 3.31 0.65
N ALA A 122 -19.44 4.27 1.26
CA ALA A 122 -19.47 4.50 2.71
C ALA A 122 -20.87 4.85 3.24
N SER A 123 -21.73 5.40 2.38
CA SER A 123 -23.12 5.72 2.74
C SER A 123 -24.06 4.49 2.75
N LEU A 124 -23.61 3.36 2.22
CA LEU A 124 -24.41 2.14 2.10
C LEU A 124 -24.40 1.34 3.40
N SER A 125 -25.54 1.10 3.99
CA SER A 125 -25.68 0.42 5.30
C SER A 125 -25.05 -0.99 5.36
N TRP A 126 -24.88 -1.64 4.22
CA TRP A 126 -24.29 -2.98 4.09
C TRP A 126 -22.80 -2.99 3.81
N PHE A 127 -22.18 -1.84 3.46
CA PHE A 127 -20.79 -1.79 3.00
C PHE A 127 -19.76 -1.93 4.13
N ALA A 128 -20.06 -1.62 5.36
CA ALA A 128 -19.24 -1.87 6.55
C ALA A 128 -17.81 -1.30 6.48
N VAL A 129 -17.67 0.02 6.23
CA VAL A 129 -16.37 0.72 6.24
C VAL A 129 -15.61 0.45 7.55
N GLY A 130 -14.32 0.05 7.44
CA GLY A 130 -13.49 -0.30 8.59
C GLY A 130 -13.87 -1.62 9.28
N ASN A 131 -14.73 -2.42 8.67
CA ASN A 131 -15.13 -3.73 9.18
C ASN A 131 -15.20 -4.77 8.07
N TYR A 132 -15.12 -6.03 8.45
CA TYR A 132 -15.21 -7.14 7.50
C TYR A 132 -16.57 -7.18 6.78
N LYS A 133 -16.55 -7.70 5.57
CA LYS A 133 -17.73 -7.78 4.70
C LYS A 133 -18.90 -8.51 5.33
N LYS A 134 -20.10 -8.02 5.04
CA LYS A 134 -21.36 -8.62 5.47
C LYS A 134 -22.02 -9.46 4.37
N ARG A 135 -21.56 -9.32 3.12
CA ARG A 135 -22.09 -10.02 1.94
C ARG A 135 -20.97 -10.80 1.26
N ALA A 136 -21.30 -11.97 0.72
CA ALA A 136 -20.37 -12.73 -0.11
C ALA A 136 -20.05 -11.93 -1.38
N ASN A 137 -18.81 -12.04 -1.84
CA ASN A 137 -18.34 -11.47 -3.10
C ASN A 137 -17.54 -12.50 -3.91
N VAL A 138 -17.42 -12.23 -5.19
CA VAL A 138 -16.68 -13.05 -6.15
C VAL A 138 -15.63 -12.15 -6.81
N VAL A 139 -14.41 -12.64 -6.95
CA VAL A 139 -13.30 -11.92 -7.58
C VAL A 139 -12.72 -12.77 -8.71
N GLY A 140 -12.69 -12.24 -9.92
CA GLY A 140 -12.15 -12.98 -11.07
C GLY A 140 -12.83 -14.33 -11.30
N GLY A 141 -14.14 -14.45 -11.02
CA GLY A 141 -14.89 -15.71 -11.13
C GLY A 141 -14.68 -16.71 -10.00
N ARG A 142 -13.92 -16.35 -8.95
CA ARG A 142 -13.65 -17.20 -7.78
C ARG A 142 -14.41 -16.72 -6.55
N GLU A 143 -15.01 -17.65 -5.80
CA GLU A 143 -15.57 -17.35 -4.49
C GLU A 143 -14.46 -17.01 -3.52
N THR A 144 -14.66 -15.94 -2.76
CA THR A 144 -13.81 -15.55 -1.64
C THR A 144 -14.34 -16.13 -0.33
N ALA A 145 -13.67 -15.91 0.80
CA ALA A 145 -14.18 -16.38 2.09
C ALA A 145 -15.60 -15.84 2.35
N LYS A 146 -16.50 -16.70 2.82
CA LYS A 146 -17.85 -16.28 3.21
C LYS A 146 -17.77 -15.34 4.43
N PRO A 147 -18.70 -14.40 4.61
CA PRO A 147 -18.64 -13.43 5.70
C PRO A 147 -18.37 -14.05 7.08
N ARG A 148 -19.01 -15.17 7.41
CA ARG A 148 -18.80 -15.90 8.68
C ARG A 148 -17.41 -16.52 8.83
N GLU A 149 -16.68 -16.72 7.73
CA GLU A 149 -15.36 -17.34 7.68
C GLU A 149 -14.23 -16.32 7.73
N VAL A 150 -14.52 -15.03 7.48
CA VAL A 150 -13.49 -13.99 7.37
C VAL A 150 -12.75 -13.82 8.68
N SER A 151 -13.45 -13.60 9.79
CA SER A 151 -12.80 -13.34 11.08
C SER A 151 -11.91 -14.48 11.54
N PRO A 152 -12.34 -15.76 11.54
CA PRO A 152 -11.46 -16.87 11.90
C PRO A 152 -10.25 -17.01 10.96
N LYS A 153 -10.43 -16.85 9.64
CA LYS A 153 -9.32 -16.95 8.68
C LYS A 153 -8.32 -15.79 8.83
N MET A 154 -8.79 -14.58 9.08
CA MET A 154 -7.90 -13.43 9.35
C MET A 154 -7.13 -13.61 10.65
N LYS A 155 -7.77 -14.15 11.69
CA LYS A 155 -7.10 -14.49 12.96
C LYS A 155 -6.01 -15.54 12.76
N GLU A 156 -6.31 -16.60 12.02
CA GLU A 156 -5.34 -17.65 11.67
C GLU A 156 -4.15 -17.10 10.89
N LEU A 157 -4.41 -16.28 9.85
CA LEU A 157 -3.38 -15.62 9.05
C LEU A 157 -2.47 -14.73 9.91
N LEU A 158 -3.04 -13.90 10.76
CA LEU A 158 -2.28 -13.00 11.64
C LEU A 158 -1.46 -13.76 12.68
N LEU A 159 -2.03 -14.82 13.30
CA LEU A 159 -1.30 -15.65 14.26
C LEU A 159 -0.14 -16.39 13.60
N GLY A 160 -0.37 -16.96 12.41
CA GLY A 160 0.68 -17.62 11.63
C GLY A 160 1.80 -16.67 11.25
N TYR A 161 1.48 -15.46 10.81
CA TYR A 161 2.47 -14.44 10.47
C TYR A 161 3.25 -13.95 11.71
N ALA A 162 2.56 -13.69 12.81
CA ALA A 162 3.18 -13.25 14.06
C ALA A 162 4.08 -14.33 14.73
N SER A 163 3.92 -15.59 14.37
CA SER A 163 4.74 -16.69 14.89
C SER A 163 6.08 -16.88 14.17
N LEU A 164 6.33 -16.14 13.07
CA LEU A 164 7.59 -16.21 12.34
C LEU A 164 8.74 -15.65 13.19
N SER A 165 9.84 -16.37 13.27
CA SER A 165 11.05 -15.94 13.99
C SER A 165 11.81 -14.83 13.27
N SER A 166 11.72 -14.79 11.96
CA SER A 166 12.22 -13.73 11.06
C SER A 166 11.25 -13.59 9.90
N VAL A 167 11.18 -12.41 9.30
CA VAL A 167 10.32 -12.10 8.16
C VAL A 167 11.18 -11.63 7.00
N ASP A 168 11.02 -12.25 5.85
CA ASP A 168 11.63 -11.85 4.60
C ASP A 168 10.57 -11.37 3.59
N ILE A 169 11.03 -10.96 2.40
CA ILE A 169 10.13 -10.49 1.33
C ILE A 169 9.12 -11.55 0.88
N ASN A 170 9.50 -12.83 0.90
CA ASN A 170 8.61 -13.92 0.48
C ASN A 170 7.50 -14.15 1.50
N ASP A 171 7.77 -13.91 2.79
CA ASP A 171 6.74 -13.99 3.84
C ASP A 171 5.71 -12.87 3.68
N ILE A 172 6.16 -11.66 3.33
CA ILE A 172 5.29 -10.50 3.05
C ILE A 172 4.43 -10.78 1.82
N ILE A 173 5.02 -11.28 0.73
CA ILE A 173 4.31 -11.64 -0.50
C ILE A 173 3.29 -12.77 -0.22
N ARG A 174 3.67 -13.78 0.57
CA ARG A 174 2.76 -14.85 0.97
C ARG A 174 1.59 -14.33 1.80
N PHE A 175 1.86 -13.44 2.77
CA PHE A 175 0.81 -12.80 3.56
C PHE A 175 -0.15 -12.02 2.65
N HIS A 176 0.39 -11.22 1.73
CA HIS A 176 -0.39 -10.47 0.75
C HIS A 176 -1.31 -11.39 -0.08
N TYR A 177 -0.77 -12.50 -0.60
CA TYR A 177 -1.57 -13.48 -1.33
C TYR A 177 -2.70 -14.08 -0.49
N GLU A 178 -2.42 -14.52 0.74
CA GLU A 178 -3.45 -15.12 1.60
C GLU A 178 -4.52 -14.09 2.01
N PHE A 179 -4.13 -12.84 2.24
CA PHE A 179 -5.04 -11.72 2.47
C PHE A 179 -5.98 -11.50 1.27
N GLU A 180 -5.42 -11.44 0.05
CA GLU A 180 -6.20 -11.31 -1.18
C GLU A 180 -7.13 -12.50 -1.39
N ARG A 181 -6.73 -13.70 -1.00
CA ARG A 181 -7.55 -14.90 -1.10
C ARG A 181 -8.72 -14.91 -0.11
N ILE A 182 -8.51 -14.43 1.11
CA ILE A 182 -9.57 -14.27 2.11
C ILE A 182 -10.54 -13.17 1.64
N HIS A 183 -10.02 -12.10 1.10
CA HIS A 183 -10.77 -10.94 0.61
C HIS A 183 -11.73 -10.39 1.68
N PRO A 184 -11.20 -9.89 2.80
CA PRO A 184 -11.97 -9.68 4.03
C PRO A 184 -13.00 -8.55 3.94
N PHE A 185 -12.81 -7.59 3.05
CA PHE A 185 -13.68 -6.42 2.91
C PHE A 185 -14.63 -6.55 1.71
N GLN A 186 -15.64 -5.70 1.67
CA GLN A 186 -16.59 -5.69 0.57
C GLN A 186 -15.95 -5.16 -0.73
N ASP A 187 -15.06 -4.19 -0.61
CA ASP A 187 -14.19 -3.59 -1.65
C ASP A 187 -12.90 -3.08 -1.02
N GLY A 188 -11.92 -2.65 -1.84
CA GLY A 188 -10.66 -2.05 -1.37
C GLY A 188 -9.61 -3.04 -0.86
N ASN A 189 -9.82 -4.35 -1.02
CA ASN A 189 -8.89 -5.37 -0.52
C ASN A 189 -7.51 -5.24 -1.15
N GLY A 190 -7.40 -5.12 -2.48
CA GLY A 190 -6.13 -4.98 -3.17
C GLY A 190 -5.31 -3.79 -2.67
N ARG A 191 -5.93 -2.64 -2.49
CA ARG A 191 -5.28 -1.44 -1.96
C ARG A 191 -4.82 -1.62 -0.53
N VAL A 192 -5.68 -2.15 0.34
CA VAL A 192 -5.31 -2.48 1.74
C VAL A 192 -4.18 -3.50 1.78
N GLY A 193 -4.24 -4.55 0.97
CA GLY A 193 -3.19 -5.58 0.90
C GLY A 193 -1.82 -5.01 0.51
N ARG A 194 -1.78 -4.09 -0.48
CA ARG A 194 -0.55 -3.40 -0.88
C ARG A 194 -0.03 -2.42 0.18
N LEU A 195 -0.93 -1.74 0.90
CA LEU A 195 -0.57 -0.88 2.05
C LEU A 195 -0.01 -1.69 3.23
N ILE A 196 -0.56 -2.88 3.50
CA ILE A 196 -0.01 -3.82 4.49
C ILE A 196 1.40 -4.26 4.07
N ALA A 197 1.60 -4.61 2.79
CA ALA A 197 2.91 -4.99 2.29
C ALA A 197 3.94 -3.86 2.44
N LEU A 198 3.58 -2.60 2.13
CA LEU A 198 4.43 -1.43 2.40
C LEU A 198 4.78 -1.33 3.88
N LYS A 199 3.79 -1.41 4.75
CA LYS A 199 3.96 -1.33 6.20
C LYS A 199 4.94 -2.38 6.73
N GLU A 200 4.78 -3.63 6.31
CA GLU A 200 5.64 -4.71 6.77
C GLU A 200 7.06 -4.64 6.16
N CYS A 201 7.20 -4.18 4.91
CA CYS A 201 8.52 -3.87 4.35
C CYS A 201 9.24 -2.80 5.19
N LEU A 202 8.56 -1.70 5.53
CA LEU A 202 9.13 -0.67 6.38
C LEU A 202 9.46 -1.19 7.78
N ARG A 203 8.60 -2.04 8.36
CA ARG A 203 8.83 -2.61 9.70
C ARG A 203 10.10 -3.43 9.80
N PHE A 204 10.38 -4.22 8.77
CA PHE A 204 11.50 -5.17 8.77
C PHE A 204 12.72 -4.68 7.99
N SER A 205 12.79 -3.38 7.67
CA SER A 205 13.89 -2.78 6.90
C SER A 205 14.12 -3.48 5.55
N ILE A 206 13.03 -3.93 4.93
CA ILE A 206 13.02 -4.54 3.60
C ILE A 206 12.64 -3.45 2.59
N VAL A 207 13.36 -3.38 1.47
CA VAL A 207 13.00 -2.45 0.38
C VAL A 207 11.56 -2.70 -0.05
N PRO A 208 10.67 -1.70 -0.02
CA PRO A 208 9.29 -1.84 -0.49
C PRO A 208 9.20 -2.16 -1.98
N PHE A 209 8.06 -2.66 -2.40
CA PHE A 209 7.72 -2.81 -3.81
C PHE A 209 6.47 -2.02 -4.17
N ILE A 210 6.47 -1.44 -5.36
CA ILE A 210 5.29 -0.81 -5.96
C ILE A 210 4.98 -1.58 -7.24
N ILE A 211 3.83 -2.22 -7.28
CA ILE A 211 3.36 -2.92 -8.47
C ILE A 211 2.91 -1.85 -9.47
N ALA A 212 3.64 -1.72 -10.57
CA ALA A 212 3.28 -0.78 -11.63
C ALA A 212 1.96 -1.21 -12.31
N ASP A 213 1.11 -0.25 -12.66
CA ASP A 213 -0.14 -0.53 -13.38
C ASP A 213 0.10 -1.29 -14.69
N ALA A 214 1.16 -0.98 -15.41
CA ALA A 214 1.57 -1.73 -16.61
C ALA A 214 1.82 -3.23 -16.35
N LYS A 215 2.06 -3.63 -15.11
CA LYS A 215 2.24 -5.01 -14.67
C LYS A 215 0.96 -5.66 -14.09
N LYS A 216 -0.17 -4.98 -14.13
CA LYS A 216 -1.46 -5.42 -13.59
C LYS A 216 -1.83 -6.85 -14.01
N MET A 217 -1.66 -7.20 -15.27
CA MET A 217 -2.00 -8.54 -15.78
C MET A 217 -1.07 -9.62 -15.19
N PHE A 218 0.21 -9.34 -15.01
CA PHE A 218 1.16 -10.25 -14.36
C PHE A 218 0.83 -10.43 -12.87
N TYR A 219 0.47 -9.34 -12.19
CA TYR A 219 0.04 -9.37 -10.81
C TYR A 219 -1.21 -10.25 -10.62
N TYR A 220 -2.26 -10.06 -11.41
CA TYR A 220 -3.46 -10.88 -11.33
C TYR A 220 -3.20 -12.34 -11.70
N ARG A 221 -2.35 -12.60 -12.71
CA ARG A 221 -1.89 -13.96 -13.01
C ARG A 221 -1.18 -14.56 -11.79
N GLY A 222 -0.28 -13.82 -11.18
CA GLY A 222 0.45 -14.26 -9.98
C GLY A 222 -0.47 -14.65 -8.83
N LEU A 223 -1.49 -13.83 -8.54
CA LEU A 223 -2.52 -14.15 -7.55
C LEU A 223 -3.34 -15.38 -7.96
N SER A 224 -3.65 -15.52 -9.24
CA SER A 224 -4.48 -16.62 -9.72
C SER A 224 -3.75 -17.95 -9.72
N GLU A 225 -2.48 -17.97 -10.08
CA GLU A 225 -1.66 -19.17 -10.28
C GLU A 225 -0.81 -19.53 -9.06
N TRP A 226 -0.86 -18.79 -7.97
CA TRP A 226 0.01 -18.98 -6.79
C TRP A 226 0.14 -20.40 -6.28
N LYS A 227 -0.94 -21.18 -6.34
CA LYS A 227 -0.92 -22.58 -5.90
C LYS A 227 -0.10 -23.49 -6.81
N ASN A 228 -0.02 -23.14 -8.09
CA ASN A 228 0.67 -23.90 -9.13
C ASN A 228 2.11 -23.39 -9.30
N GLU A 229 2.25 -22.04 -9.36
CA GLU A 229 3.51 -21.38 -9.62
C GLU A 229 3.58 -20.05 -8.85
N LYS A 230 4.30 -20.06 -7.72
CA LYS A 230 4.47 -18.89 -6.86
C LYS A 230 5.33 -17.80 -7.51
N GLY A 231 6.23 -18.21 -8.41
CA GLY A 231 7.17 -17.34 -9.08
C GLY A 231 6.51 -16.17 -9.78
N TYR A 232 5.34 -16.35 -10.38
CA TYR A 232 4.66 -15.26 -11.08
C TYR A 232 4.35 -14.05 -10.22
N LEU A 233 3.84 -14.26 -8.99
CA LEU A 233 3.59 -13.14 -8.07
C LEU A 233 4.90 -12.62 -7.48
N THR A 234 5.78 -13.53 -7.08
CA THR A 234 7.08 -13.18 -6.51
C THR A 234 7.88 -12.33 -7.47
N ASP A 235 8.04 -12.74 -8.72
CA ASP A 235 8.79 -11.99 -9.74
C ASP A 235 8.17 -10.61 -10.01
N THR A 236 6.83 -10.51 -10.02
CA THR A 236 6.13 -9.23 -10.18
C THR A 236 6.42 -8.29 -9.00
N CYS A 237 6.44 -8.79 -7.77
CA CYS A 237 6.76 -8.00 -6.59
C CYS A 237 8.24 -7.60 -6.57
N LEU A 238 9.16 -8.50 -6.94
CA LEU A 238 10.59 -8.22 -7.02
C LEU A 238 10.93 -7.19 -8.11
N ASP A 239 10.27 -7.23 -9.27
CA ASP A 239 10.38 -6.18 -10.30
C ASP A 239 9.95 -4.81 -9.75
N GLY A 240 8.87 -4.78 -8.95
CA GLY A 240 8.45 -3.57 -8.23
C GLY A 240 9.45 -3.12 -7.18
N GLN A 241 10.12 -4.05 -6.50
CA GLN A 241 11.18 -3.76 -5.54
C GLN A 241 12.43 -3.19 -6.23
N ASP A 242 12.83 -3.73 -7.37
CA ASP A 242 13.96 -3.20 -8.15
C ASP A 242 13.68 -1.78 -8.67
N THR A 243 12.42 -1.51 -9.03
CA THR A 243 11.99 -0.16 -9.39
C THR A 243 12.10 0.80 -8.20
N PHE A 244 11.74 0.34 -7.01
CA PHE A 244 11.86 1.14 -5.79
C PHE A 244 13.32 1.35 -5.37
N ARG A 245 14.20 0.35 -5.55
CA ARG A 245 15.66 0.50 -5.35
C ARG A 245 16.26 1.58 -6.25
N LYS A 246 15.83 1.62 -7.53
CA LYS A 246 16.26 2.69 -8.45
C LYS A 246 15.80 4.07 -7.96
N LEU A 247 14.56 4.14 -7.43
CA LEU A 247 14.07 5.38 -6.83
C LEU A 247 14.91 5.79 -5.62
N MET A 248 15.21 4.86 -4.71
CA MET A 248 16.08 5.11 -3.55
C MET A 248 17.47 5.60 -3.95
N SER A 249 18.05 5.00 -5.00
CA SER A 249 19.37 5.42 -5.52
C SER A 249 19.37 6.85 -6.05
N MET A 250 18.24 7.38 -6.56
CA MET A 250 18.14 8.79 -6.98
C MET A 250 18.24 9.76 -5.79
N PHE A 251 17.98 9.28 -4.59
CA PHE A 251 18.05 10.05 -3.34
C PHE A 251 19.25 9.66 -2.47
N ASP A 252 20.19 8.85 -3.00
CA ASP A 252 21.38 8.33 -2.30
C ASP A 252 21.02 7.59 -0.99
N ILE A 253 19.92 6.81 -1.00
CA ILE A 253 19.47 6.00 0.13
C ILE A 253 19.88 4.56 -0.08
N GLU A 254 20.62 3.99 0.87
CA GLU A 254 21.04 2.58 0.92
C GLU A 254 20.38 1.90 2.12
N ILE A 255 19.97 0.62 1.96
CA ILE A 255 19.47 -0.28 3.03
C ILE A 255 20.36 -1.50 3.08
#